data_534c2287532e048a30fe021129d6a503
#
_entry.id   534c2287532e048a30fe021129d6a503
#
_cell.length_a   1.000
_cell.length_b   1.000
_cell.length_c   1.000
_cell.angle_alpha   90.00
_cell.angle_beta   90.00
_cell.angle_gamma   90.00
#
_symmetry.space_group_name_H-M   'P 1'
#
loop_
_entity.id
_entity.type
_entity.pdbx_description
1 polymer ?
#
loop_
_entity_poly.entity_id
_entity_poly.type
_entity_poly.pdbx_seq_one_letter_code
_entity_poly.pdbx_strand_id
1 'polypeptide(L)'
;MTDDARWFLRRPSAESAARLFALPYSGCGASMYRKWPRFIGDIEVVPIQLPGRENRFREESYKTYEALADDLVEVLLPYLDRPFGLFGHCGSALPGYETAVRLLERGYPMPTRLFISSQVAPHRGPHGRFLEMTDAELAEEVHQLIVELGGTPRPDLVELSLEILRADVETNKRYHPAEPTRLPCPITALGWDQDVEVDHRLMDSWADCGETTFRLLEGPHYRFMEAPDDLLDAFVTDLTV
;
A
#
# COMPACT_ATOMS: atom_id res chain seq x y z
N MET A 1 9.95 16.84 18.82
CA MET A 1 10.00 16.83 17.35
C MET A 1 10.01 15.37 16.95
N THR A 2 8.87 14.86 16.53
CA THR A 2 8.77 13.51 15.98
C THR A 2 9.67 13.41 14.75
N ASP A 3 10.41 12.31 14.64
CA ASP A 3 11.40 12.10 13.55
C ASP A 3 10.67 11.67 12.25
N ASP A 4 9.68 12.49 11.83
CA ASP A 4 8.81 12.25 10.67
C ASP A 4 9.60 12.15 9.35
N ALA A 5 10.82 12.75 9.34
CA ALA A 5 11.66 12.78 8.15
C ALA A 5 12.08 11.39 7.65
N ARG A 6 12.05 10.36 8.51
CA ARG A 6 12.42 8.99 8.14
C ARG A 6 11.30 8.22 7.44
N TRP A 7 10.04 8.66 7.63
CA TRP A 7 8.87 8.01 7.02
C TRP A 7 8.61 8.41 5.58
N PHE A 8 9.30 9.43 5.10
CA PHE A 8 9.14 9.92 3.75
C PHE A 8 10.49 10.03 3.04
N LEU A 9 10.57 9.61 1.78
CA LEU A 9 11.77 9.87 0.96
C LEU A 9 11.97 11.36 0.72
N ARG A 10 10.88 12.11 0.70
CA ARG A 10 10.82 13.56 0.60
C ARG A 10 9.71 14.07 1.49
N ARG A 11 9.96 15.13 2.22
CA ARG A 11 8.92 15.75 3.05
C ARG A 11 7.74 16.20 2.15
N PRO A 12 6.48 15.90 2.57
CA PRO A 12 5.30 16.35 1.85
C PRO A 12 5.29 17.88 1.66
N SER A 13 4.91 18.34 0.47
CA SER A 13 4.85 19.75 0.11
C SER A 13 3.73 20.47 0.87
N ALA A 14 3.98 21.73 1.21
CA ALA A 14 2.96 22.63 1.71
C ALA A 14 2.04 23.16 0.59
N GLU A 15 2.44 23.02 -0.68
CA GLU A 15 1.79 23.66 -1.83
C GLU A 15 0.80 22.73 -2.58
N SER A 16 0.84 21.40 -2.33
CA SER A 16 -0.07 20.45 -2.98
C SER A 16 -1.53 20.71 -2.57
N ALA A 17 -2.47 20.58 -3.49
CA ALA A 17 -3.90 20.70 -3.17
C ALA A 17 -4.43 19.46 -2.45
N ALA A 18 -3.89 18.28 -2.78
CA ALA A 18 -4.21 17.01 -2.14
C ALA A 18 -2.95 16.13 -2.02
N ARG A 19 -3.04 15.07 -1.22
CA ARG A 19 -1.95 14.08 -1.04
C ARG A 19 -2.43 12.67 -1.26
N LEU A 20 -1.61 11.87 -1.94
CA LEU A 20 -1.79 10.42 -2.05
C LEU A 20 -0.64 9.74 -1.30
N PHE A 21 -0.91 9.23 -0.11
CA PHE A 21 0.05 8.44 0.64
C PHE A 21 0.09 7.02 0.10
N ALA A 22 1.22 6.62 -0.48
CA ALA A 22 1.39 5.34 -1.15
C ALA A 22 2.23 4.38 -0.29
N LEU A 23 1.63 3.28 0.14
CA LEU A 23 2.30 2.23 0.90
C LEU A 23 3.09 1.32 -0.05
N PRO A 24 4.31 0.91 0.30
CA PRO A 24 5.12 0.06 -0.55
C PRO A 24 4.58 -1.37 -0.61
N TYR A 25 4.74 -1.99 -1.78
CA TYR A 25 4.44 -3.40 -1.99
C TYR A 25 5.25 -4.30 -1.06
N SER A 26 4.74 -5.50 -0.76
CA SER A 26 5.41 -6.48 0.11
C SER A 26 6.85 -6.75 -0.37
N GLY A 27 7.80 -6.74 0.56
CA GLY A 27 9.23 -6.88 0.27
C GLY A 27 9.92 -5.62 -0.26
N CYS A 28 9.17 -4.54 -0.56
CA CYS A 28 9.70 -3.29 -1.12
C CYS A 28 9.76 -2.16 -0.10
N GLY A 29 10.57 -1.13 -0.40
CA GLY A 29 10.53 0.16 0.27
C GLY A 29 9.96 1.25 -0.63
N ALA A 30 9.98 2.48 -0.15
CA ALA A 30 9.37 3.63 -0.85
C ALA A 30 10.00 3.91 -2.23
N SER A 31 11.25 3.49 -2.47
CA SER A 31 11.94 3.71 -3.75
C SER A 31 11.30 2.95 -4.92
N MET A 32 10.41 1.99 -4.67
CA MET A 32 9.66 1.32 -5.74
C MET A 32 8.83 2.29 -6.58
N TYR A 33 8.38 3.39 -5.96
CA TYR A 33 7.60 4.45 -6.62
C TYR A 33 8.44 5.45 -7.43
N ARG A 34 9.73 5.16 -7.72
CA ARG A 34 10.63 6.08 -8.45
C ARG A 34 10.17 6.40 -9.87
N LYS A 35 9.38 5.50 -10.50
CA LYS A 35 8.78 5.72 -11.83
C LYS A 35 7.50 6.57 -11.77
N TRP A 36 6.91 6.70 -10.59
CA TRP A 36 5.70 7.50 -10.41
C TRP A 36 6.02 8.99 -10.45
N PRO A 37 5.16 9.81 -11.08
CA PRO A 37 5.33 11.25 -11.02
C PRO A 37 5.19 11.74 -9.57
N ARG A 38 5.92 12.80 -9.23
CA ARG A 38 5.77 13.42 -7.91
C ARG A 38 4.37 14.03 -7.74
N PHE A 39 3.82 14.57 -8.82
CA PHE A 39 2.49 15.16 -8.85
C PHE A 39 1.67 14.54 -9.97
N ILE A 40 0.41 14.23 -9.67
CA ILE A 40 -0.62 13.80 -10.60
C ILE A 40 -1.64 14.94 -10.61
N GLY A 41 -1.55 15.86 -11.58
CA GLY A 41 -2.22 17.16 -11.46
C GLY A 41 -1.77 17.88 -10.18
N ASP A 42 -2.72 18.26 -9.34
CA ASP A 42 -2.46 18.95 -8.07
C ASP A 42 -2.31 18.00 -6.86
N ILE A 43 -2.33 16.68 -7.09
CA ILE A 43 -2.18 15.63 -6.07
C ILE A 43 -0.69 15.31 -5.93
N GLU A 44 -0.10 15.51 -4.74
CA GLU A 44 1.24 15.04 -4.45
C GLU A 44 1.25 13.56 -4.09
N VAL A 45 2.04 12.75 -4.79
CA VAL A 45 2.34 11.36 -4.43
C VAL A 45 3.39 11.35 -3.34
N VAL A 46 3.05 10.78 -2.19
CA VAL A 46 3.88 10.71 -0.99
C VAL A 46 4.15 9.24 -0.65
N PRO A 47 5.22 8.63 -1.19
CA PRO A 47 5.61 7.27 -0.83
C PRO A 47 6.01 7.17 0.64
N ILE A 48 5.48 6.17 1.32
CA ILE A 48 5.77 5.87 2.73
C ILE A 48 6.97 4.95 2.84
N GLN A 49 7.95 5.32 3.65
CA GLN A 49 9.13 4.50 3.96
C GLN A 49 8.92 3.74 5.26
N LEU A 50 8.62 2.45 5.16
CA LEU A 50 8.43 1.59 6.31
C LEU A 50 9.77 1.23 6.99
N PRO A 51 9.79 0.92 8.30
CA PRO A 51 10.98 0.39 8.97
C PRO A 51 11.37 -1.00 8.46
N GLY A 52 12.58 -1.41 8.76
CA GLY A 52 13.14 -2.69 8.38
C GLY A 52 13.68 -2.75 6.94
N ARG A 53 13.58 -1.67 6.15
CA ARG A 53 13.95 -1.66 4.73
C ARG A 53 14.64 -0.37 4.28
N GLU A 54 15.41 -0.45 3.20
CA GLU A 54 16.15 0.66 2.60
C GLU A 54 16.97 1.47 3.63
N ASN A 55 16.77 2.79 3.72
CA ASN A 55 17.47 3.66 4.67
C ASN A 55 17.07 3.41 6.14
N ARG A 56 16.01 2.59 6.38
CA ARG A 56 15.56 2.19 7.72
C ARG A 56 15.83 0.71 8.03
N PHE A 57 16.73 0.04 7.30
CA PHE A 57 16.99 -1.41 7.40
C PHE A 57 17.44 -1.89 8.79
N ARG A 58 17.93 -0.97 9.66
CA ARG A 58 18.34 -1.30 11.03
C ARG A 58 17.19 -1.31 12.03
N GLU A 59 16.02 -0.83 11.62
CA GLU A 59 14.83 -0.81 12.46
C GLU A 59 14.08 -2.14 12.30
N GLU A 60 13.38 -2.58 13.34
CA GLU A 60 12.56 -3.80 13.25
C GLU A 60 11.33 -3.54 12.37
N SER A 61 10.96 -4.53 11.54
CA SER A 61 9.70 -4.55 10.81
C SER A 61 8.53 -4.76 11.78
N TYR A 62 7.36 -4.22 11.44
CA TYR A 62 6.14 -4.45 12.21
C TYR A 62 5.72 -5.92 12.12
N LYS A 63 5.13 -6.43 13.20
CA LYS A 63 4.62 -7.80 13.30
C LYS A 63 3.11 -7.89 13.10
N THR A 64 2.42 -6.75 13.13
CA THR A 64 0.97 -6.62 12.92
C THR A 64 0.66 -5.33 12.16
N TYR A 65 -0.42 -5.33 11.38
CA TYR A 65 -0.86 -4.12 10.69
C TYR A 65 -1.49 -3.10 11.63
N GLU A 66 -2.04 -3.54 12.74
CA GLU A 66 -2.57 -2.69 13.80
C GLU A 66 -1.46 -1.79 14.39
N ALA A 67 -0.32 -2.39 14.76
CA ALA A 67 0.81 -1.63 15.29
C ALA A 67 1.42 -0.68 14.23
N LEU A 68 1.49 -1.10 12.96
CA LEU A 68 1.91 -0.25 11.86
C LEU A 68 0.94 0.93 11.67
N ALA A 69 -0.36 0.67 11.70
CA ALA A 69 -1.39 1.69 11.52
C ALA A 69 -1.40 2.71 12.66
N ASP A 70 -1.15 2.26 13.90
CA ASP A 70 -1.03 3.15 15.05
C ASP A 70 0.08 4.19 14.83
N ASP A 71 1.26 3.76 14.39
CA ASP A 71 2.38 4.67 14.11
C ASP A 71 2.16 5.49 12.83
N LEU A 72 1.53 4.91 11.78
CA LEU A 72 1.18 5.65 10.57
C LEU A 72 0.24 6.81 10.88
N VAL A 73 -0.76 6.62 11.74
CA VAL A 73 -1.66 7.70 12.16
C VAL A 73 -0.86 8.85 12.77
N GLU A 74 0.02 8.58 13.72
CA GLU A 74 0.83 9.62 14.39
C GLU A 74 1.73 10.39 13.41
N VAL A 75 2.32 9.66 12.46
CA VAL A 75 3.22 10.23 11.44
C VAL A 75 2.47 11.05 10.40
N LEU A 76 1.29 10.58 9.98
CA LEU A 76 0.50 11.24 8.95
C LEU A 76 -0.28 12.44 9.49
N LEU A 77 -0.67 12.44 10.78
CA LEU A 77 -1.56 13.44 11.38
C LEU A 77 -1.15 14.90 11.07
N PRO A 78 0.14 15.32 11.11
CA PRO A 78 0.54 16.67 10.74
C PRO A 78 0.30 17.03 9.26
N TYR A 79 0.03 16.03 8.43
CA TYR A 79 -0.13 16.15 6.98
C TYR A 79 -1.57 15.89 6.49
N LEU A 80 -2.52 15.69 7.41
CA LEU A 80 -3.94 15.50 7.11
C LEU A 80 -4.73 16.83 7.09
N ASP A 81 -4.04 17.93 6.82
CA ASP A 81 -4.57 19.31 6.79
C ASP A 81 -5.32 19.67 5.50
N ARG A 82 -5.42 18.73 4.56
CA ARG A 82 -6.03 18.85 3.24
C ARG A 82 -6.57 17.52 2.76
N PRO A 83 -7.35 17.48 1.64
CA PRO A 83 -7.80 16.22 1.05
C PRO A 83 -6.64 15.24 0.86
N PHE A 84 -6.83 13.97 1.24
CA PHE A 84 -5.82 12.95 1.08
C PHE A 84 -6.43 11.59 0.76
N GLY A 85 -5.67 10.77 0.05
CA GLY A 85 -5.94 9.36 -0.19
C GLY A 85 -4.86 8.48 0.43
N LEU A 86 -5.26 7.25 0.73
CA LEU A 86 -4.32 6.16 1.04
C LEU A 86 -4.37 5.16 -0.12
N PHE A 87 -3.22 4.76 -0.62
CA PHE A 87 -3.08 3.76 -1.68
C PHE A 87 -2.22 2.60 -1.22
N GLY A 88 -2.70 1.39 -1.48
CA GLY A 88 -1.94 0.16 -1.31
C GLY A 88 -2.29 -0.86 -2.40
N HIS A 89 -1.30 -1.65 -2.81
CA HIS A 89 -1.44 -2.72 -3.78
C HIS A 89 -1.12 -4.07 -3.14
N CYS A 90 -1.94 -5.09 -3.38
CA CYS A 90 -1.80 -6.41 -2.77
C CYS A 90 -1.76 -6.31 -1.24
N GLY A 91 -0.82 -6.99 -0.57
CA GLY A 91 -0.70 -6.99 0.89
C GLY A 91 -0.64 -5.60 1.53
N SER A 92 -0.10 -4.59 0.83
CA SER A 92 -0.01 -3.22 1.38
C SER A 92 -1.34 -2.44 1.39
N ALA A 93 -2.37 -2.96 0.73
CA ALA A 93 -3.72 -2.41 0.83
C ALA A 93 -4.31 -2.57 2.25
N LEU A 94 -3.94 -3.65 2.93
CA LEU A 94 -4.46 -3.98 4.26
C LEU A 94 -4.02 -2.98 5.34
N PRO A 95 -2.72 -2.63 5.50
CA PRO A 95 -2.33 -1.58 6.44
C PRO A 95 -2.87 -0.19 6.04
N GLY A 96 -3.14 0.08 4.76
CA GLY A 96 -3.86 1.29 4.33
C GLY A 96 -5.29 1.34 4.89
N TYR A 97 -6.02 0.24 4.78
CA TYR A 97 -7.35 0.11 5.37
C TYR A 97 -7.30 0.20 6.90
N GLU A 98 -6.39 -0.53 7.56
CA GLU A 98 -6.25 -0.49 9.03
C GLU A 98 -5.90 0.93 9.52
N THR A 99 -5.09 1.68 8.77
CA THR A 99 -4.81 3.09 9.09
C THR A 99 -6.09 3.93 9.06
N ALA A 100 -6.95 3.71 8.06
CA ALA A 100 -8.24 4.41 8.00
C ALA A 100 -9.18 3.99 9.16
N VAL A 101 -9.15 2.73 9.58
CA VAL A 101 -9.86 2.25 10.78
C VAL A 101 -9.37 2.99 12.03
N ARG A 102 -8.04 3.10 12.23
CA ARG A 102 -7.47 3.82 13.39
C ARG A 102 -7.80 5.31 13.38
N LEU A 103 -7.80 5.95 12.19
CA LEU A 103 -8.25 7.33 12.07
C LEU A 103 -9.72 7.50 12.50
N LEU A 104 -10.59 6.59 12.08
CA LEU A 104 -12.00 6.58 12.48
C LEU A 104 -12.16 6.41 13.99
N GLU A 105 -11.52 5.41 14.58
CA GLU A 105 -11.60 5.11 16.02
C GLU A 105 -11.13 6.28 16.90
N ARG A 106 -10.14 7.04 16.41
CA ARG A 106 -9.57 8.19 17.15
C ARG A 106 -10.26 9.52 16.82
N GLY A 107 -11.25 9.53 15.91
CA GLY A 107 -11.97 10.74 15.50
C GLY A 107 -11.07 11.74 14.76
N TYR A 108 -10.05 11.26 14.05
CA TYR A 108 -9.16 12.07 13.22
C TYR A 108 -9.75 12.31 11.81
N PRO A 109 -9.17 13.23 11.03
CA PRO A 109 -9.60 13.43 9.65
C PRO A 109 -9.54 12.13 8.85
N MET A 110 -10.63 11.84 8.12
CA MET A 110 -10.72 10.65 7.29
C MET A 110 -10.14 10.90 5.89
N PRO A 111 -9.62 9.86 5.22
CA PRO A 111 -9.27 9.97 3.81
C PRO A 111 -10.46 10.44 2.98
N THR A 112 -10.22 11.28 2.00
CA THR A 112 -11.22 11.58 0.95
C THR A 112 -11.53 10.32 0.15
N ARG A 113 -10.53 9.46 -0.02
CA ARG A 113 -10.66 8.19 -0.73
C ARG A 113 -9.63 7.17 -0.22
N LEU A 114 -10.05 5.93 -0.07
CA LEU A 114 -9.16 4.78 0.11
C LEU A 114 -9.04 4.02 -1.22
N PHE A 115 -7.84 3.88 -1.74
CA PHE A 115 -7.54 3.15 -2.98
C PHE A 115 -6.94 1.79 -2.64
N ILE A 116 -7.66 0.75 -2.98
CA ILE A 116 -7.28 -0.64 -2.77
C ILE A 116 -7.03 -1.29 -4.13
N SER A 117 -5.84 -1.75 -4.37
CA SER A 117 -5.49 -2.42 -5.62
C SER A 117 -5.12 -3.88 -5.38
N SER A 118 -5.69 -4.78 -6.16
CA SER A 118 -5.39 -6.24 -6.15
C SER A 118 -5.34 -6.86 -4.76
N GLN A 119 -6.38 -6.68 -3.95
CA GLN A 119 -6.49 -7.34 -2.65
C GLN A 119 -7.97 -7.58 -2.29
N VAL A 120 -8.25 -8.72 -1.69
CA VAL A 120 -9.56 -8.99 -1.08
C VAL A 120 -9.74 -8.20 0.22
N ALA A 121 -11.00 -7.98 0.61
CA ALA A 121 -11.27 -7.33 1.89
C ALA A 121 -10.72 -8.17 3.07
N PRO A 122 -10.29 -7.54 4.17
CA PRO A 122 -9.52 -8.20 5.23
C PRO A 122 -10.26 -9.36 5.89
N HIS A 123 -11.59 -9.30 6.03
CA HIS A 123 -12.42 -10.38 6.59
C HIS A 123 -12.55 -11.60 5.65
N ARG A 124 -12.06 -11.52 4.42
CA ARG A 124 -11.94 -12.62 3.45
C ARG A 124 -10.52 -13.17 3.36
N GLY A 125 -9.62 -12.58 4.12
CA GLY A 125 -8.23 -13.00 4.21
C GLY A 125 -7.98 -14.14 5.23
N PRO A 126 -6.71 -14.53 5.40
CA PRO A 126 -5.56 -14.02 4.63
C PRO A 126 -5.60 -14.46 3.17
N HIS A 127 -5.17 -13.59 2.25
CA HIS A 127 -5.14 -13.86 0.81
C HIS A 127 -3.86 -13.32 0.16
N GLY A 128 -3.31 -14.08 -0.77
CA GLY A 128 -2.12 -13.73 -1.53
C GLY A 128 -1.23 -14.94 -1.77
N ARG A 129 -0.63 -15.04 -2.96
CA ARG A 129 0.17 -16.22 -3.36
C ARG A 129 1.42 -16.45 -2.53
N PHE A 130 2.00 -15.40 -1.95
CA PHE A 130 3.19 -15.52 -1.11
C PHE A 130 2.94 -16.28 0.20
N LEU A 131 1.69 -16.39 0.64
CA LEU A 131 1.35 -16.94 1.94
C LEU A 131 1.68 -18.44 2.07
N GLU A 132 1.64 -19.17 0.95
CA GLU A 132 1.89 -20.62 0.90
C GLU A 132 3.28 -20.98 0.34
N MET A 133 4.08 -19.98 -0.04
CA MET A 133 5.40 -20.19 -0.63
C MET A 133 6.43 -20.61 0.40
N THR A 134 7.30 -21.50 -0.03
CA THR A 134 8.53 -21.85 0.68
C THR A 134 9.56 -20.71 0.59
N ASP A 135 10.57 -20.73 1.46
CA ASP A 135 11.67 -19.77 1.41
C ASP A 135 12.40 -19.72 0.06
N ALA A 136 12.52 -20.86 -0.61
CA ALA A 136 13.15 -20.93 -1.93
C ALA A 136 12.29 -20.25 -3.01
N GLU A 137 10.97 -20.43 -2.95
CA GLU A 137 10.01 -19.76 -3.87
C GLU A 137 9.96 -18.27 -3.60
N LEU A 138 9.93 -17.85 -2.33
CA LEU A 138 9.99 -16.43 -1.96
C LEU A 138 11.30 -15.77 -2.43
N ALA A 139 12.44 -16.49 -2.38
CA ALA A 139 13.72 -15.98 -2.87
C ALA A 139 13.71 -15.77 -4.39
N GLU A 140 13.05 -16.65 -5.15
CA GLU A 140 12.86 -16.48 -6.59
C GLU A 140 11.96 -15.28 -6.90
N GLU A 141 10.87 -15.09 -6.13
CA GLU A 141 10.02 -13.91 -6.27
C GLU A 141 10.78 -12.60 -6.00
N VAL A 142 11.59 -12.57 -4.96
CA VAL A 142 12.47 -11.42 -4.67
C VAL A 142 13.42 -11.16 -5.83
N HIS A 143 14.00 -12.21 -6.41
CA HIS A 143 14.88 -12.10 -7.57
C HIS A 143 14.15 -11.45 -8.75
N GLN A 144 12.95 -11.94 -9.09
CA GLN A 144 12.12 -11.38 -10.16
C GLN A 144 11.72 -9.93 -9.86
N LEU A 145 11.30 -9.62 -8.64
CA LEU A 145 10.89 -8.28 -8.23
C LEU A 145 12.05 -7.26 -8.36
N ILE A 146 13.28 -7.65 -8.00
CA ILE A 146 14.47 -6.80 -8.18
C ILE A 146 14.69 -6.49 -9.67
N VAL A 147 14.49 -7.48 -10.55
CA VAL A 147 14.59 -7.29 -12.00
C VAL A 147 13.51 -6.37 -12.54
N GLU A 148 12.24 -6.57 -12.14
CA GLU A 148 11.11 -5.71 -12.52
C GLU A 148 11.33 -4.25 -12.11
N LEU A 149 11.91 -4.04 -10.93
CA LEU A 149 12.31 -2.73 -10.47
C LEU A 149 13.55 -2.19 -11.20
N GLY A 150 14.13 -2.94 -12.17
CA GLY A 150 15.28 -2.57 -12.97
C GLY A 150 16.60 -2.63 -12.19
N GLY A 151 16.64 -3.39 -11.10
CA GLY A 151 17.84 -3.69 -10.34
C GLY A 151 18.60 -4.91 -10.88
N THR A 152 19.76 -5.18 -10.26
CA THR A 152 20.52 -6.43 -10.49
C THR A 152 20.42 -7.28 -9.23
N PRO A 153 19.88 -8.51 -9.30
CA PRO A 153 19.73 -9.37 -8.14
C PRO A 153 21.08 -9.96 -7.70
N ARG A 154 21.70 -9.30 -6.72
CA ARG A 154 22.91 -9.79 -6.06
C ARG A 154 22.52 -10.62 -4.85
N PRO A 155 23.29 -11.67 -4.49
CA PRO A 155 22.94 -12.56 -3.38
C PRO A 155 22.65 -11.85 -2.05
N ASP A 156 23.48 -10.85 -1.69
CA ASP A 156 23.30 -10.04 -0.48
C ASP A 156 22.01 -9.20 -0.50
N LEU A 157 21.65 -8.67 -1.66
CA LEU A 157 20.43 -7.91 -1.83
C LEU A 157 19.18 -8.81 -1.80
N VAL A 158 19.26 -9.99 -2.43
CA VAL A 158 18.18 -10.98 -2.43
C VAL A 158 17.92 -11.46 -1.00
N GLU A 159 18.97 -11.79 -0.23
CA GLU A 159 18.84 -12.23 1.16
C GLU A 159 18.17 -11.17 2.04
N LEU A 160 18.63 -9.92 1.97
CA LEU A 160 18.04 -8.80 2.73
C LEU A 160 16.56 -8.58 2.35
N SER A 161 16.24 -8.58 1.05
CA SER A 161 14.87 -8.38 0.58
C SER A 161 13.96 -9.56 0.93
N LEU A 162 14.51 -10.78 0.97
CA LEU A 162 13.78 -11.98 1.41
C LEU A 162 13.39 -11.90 2.89
N GLU A 163 14.27 -11.39 3.76
CA GLU A 163 13.94 -11.16 5.18
C GLU A 163 12.76 -10.19 5.32
N ILE A 164 12.77 -9.12 4.52
CA ILE A 164 11.69 -8.13 4.51
C ILE A 164 10.38 -8.77 4.02
N LEU A 165 10.43 -9.52 2.90
CA LEU A 165 9.25 -10.18 2.34
C LEU A 165 8.65 -11.21 3.31
N ARG A 166 9.49 -12.00 4.00
CA ARG A 166 9.04 -12.93 5.06
C ARG A 166 8.30 -12.20 6.19
N ALA A 167 8.86 -11.09 6.66
CA ALA A 167 8.21 -10.29 7.71
C ALA A 167 6.84 -9.77 7.26
N ASP A 168 6.73 -9.27 6.03
CA ASP A 168 5.49 -8.78 5.45
C ASP A 168 4.46 -9.92 5.26
N VAL A 169 4.89 -11.09 4.79
CA VAL A 169 4.05 -12.29 4.63
C VAL A 169 3.50 -12.75 5.98
N GLU A 170 4.35 -12.85 7.01
CA GLU A 170 3.92 -13.24 8.35
C GLU A 170 2.96 -12.24 8.99
N THR A 171 3.13 -10.95 8.69
CA THR A 171 2.20 -9.90 9.12
C THR A 171 0.85 -10.04 8.42
N ASN A 172 0.85 -10.31 7.10
CA ASN A 172 -0.37 -10.54 6.32
C ASN A 172 -1.16 -11.76 6.83
N LYS A 173 -0.47 -12.89 7.10
CA LYS A 173 -1.12 -14.11 7.64
C LYS A 173 -1.89 -13.87 8.94
N ARG A 174 -1.46 -12.91 9.75
CA ARG A 174 -2.08 -12.60 11.05
C ARG A 174 -3.28 -11.67 10.95
N TYR A 175 -3.41 -10.93 9.84
CA TYR A 175 -4.43 -9.90 9.69
C TYR A 175 -5.67 -10.43 8.96
N HIS A 176 -6.64 -10.93 9.72
CA HIS A 176 -7.93 -11.40 9.21
C HIS A 176 -9.03 -11.14 10.26
N PRO A 177 -9.49 -9.91 10.41
CA PRO A 177 -10.58 -9.59 11.34
C PRO A 177 -11.84 -10.38 10.97
N ALA A 178 -12.55 -10.89 11.97
CA ALA A 178 -13.74 -11.71 11.76
C ALA A 178 -14.89 -10.93 11.08
N GLU A 179 -14.95 -9.62 11.35
CA GLU A 179 -15.94 -8.71 10.76
C GLU A 179 -15.22 -7.45 10.23
N PRO A 180 -15.67 -6.88 9.11
CA PRO A 180 -15.09 -5.67 8.58
C PRO A 180 -15.59 -4.44 9.36
N THR A 181 -14.70 -3.47 9.60
CA THR A 181 -15.11 -2.13 10.03
C THR A 181 -15.58 -1.34 8.81
N ARG A 182 -16.82 -0.85 8.84
CA ARG A 182 -17.35 -0.01 7.76
C ARG A 182 -16.85 1.41 7.89
N LEU A 183 -16.08 1.85 6.88
CA LEU A 183 -15.51 3.19 6.83
C LEU A 183 -16.53 4.21 6.29
N PRO A 184 -16.55 5.43 6.81
CA PRO A 184 -17.36 6.52 6.26
C PRO A 184 -16.78 7.12 4.98
N CYS A 185 -15.48 6.94 4.73
CA CYS A 185 -14.86 7.37 3.49
C CYS A 185 -15.11 6.37 2.36
N PRO A 186 -15.32 6.84 1.13
CA PRO A 186 -15.49 5.96 -0.01
C PRO A 186 -14.20 5.22 -0.38
N ILE A 187 -14.38 4.02 -0.95
CA ILE A 187 -13.32 3.12 -1.37
C ILE A 187 -13.32 3.01 -2.89
N THR A 188 -12.15 3.05 -3.52
CA THR A 188 -11.97 2.66 -4.92
C THR A 188 -11.19 1.35 -4.95
N ALA A 189 -11.85 0.28 -5.37
CA ALA A 189 -11.26 -1.04 -5.58
C ALA A 189 -10.78 -1.17 -7.03
N LEU A 190 -9.47 -1.31 -7.20
CA LEU A 190 -8.77 -1.34 -8.47
C LEU A 190 -8.36 -2.78 -8.80
N GLY A 191 -9.10 -3.46 -9.66
CA GLY A 191 -8.73 -4.77 -10.20
C GLY A 191 -7.94 -4.62 -11.49
N TRP A 192 -7.17 -5.66 -11.87
CA TRP A 192 -6.42 -5.71 -13.12
C TRP A 192 -6.89 -6.92 -13.93
N ASP A 193 -7.16 -6.73 -15.21
CA ASP A 193 -7.81 -7.75 -16.06
C ASP A 193 -6.94 -8.98 -16.36
N GLN A 194 -5.60 -8.82 -16.23
CA GLN A 194 -4.62 -9.90 -16.43
C GLN A 194 -3.92 -10.30 -15.12
N ASP A 195 -4.49 -9.91 -13.97
CA ASP A 195 -3.96 -10.30 -12.67
C ASP A 195 -4.19 -11.78 -12.40
N VAL A 196 -3.12 -12.55 -12.28
CA VAL A 196 -3.14 -13.99 -11.98
C VAL A 196 -3.04 -14.27 -10.47
N GLU A 197 -2.77 -13.24 -9.65
CA GLU A 197 -2.61 -13.38 -8.20
C GLU A 197 -3.92 -13.12 -7.46
N VAL A 198 -4.66 -12.09 -7.89
CA VAL A 198 -5.94 -11.72 -7.28
C VAL A 198 -6.99 -11.53 -8.38
N ASP A 199 -7.90 -12.49 -8.50
CA ASP A 199 -9.06 -12.32 -9.37
C ASP A 199 -9.85 -11.08 -8.93
N HIS A 200 -9.97 -10.09 -9.82
CA HIS A 200 -10.66 -8.83 -9.54
C HIS A 200 -12.09 -9.02 -9.01
N ARG A 201 -12.77 -10.13 -9.34
CA ARG A 201 -14.11 -10.48 -8.86
C ARG A 201 -14.15 -10.75 -7.35
N LEU A 202 -13.03 -11.16 -6.76
CA LEU A 202 -12.92 -11.36 -5.30
C LEU A 202 -12.87 -10.05 -4.54
N MET A 203 -12.64 -8.94 -5.23
CA MET A 203 -12.60 -7.61 -4.62
C MET A 203 -14.00 -7.04 -4.32
N ASP A 204 -15.08 -7.68 -4.78
CA ASP A 204 -16.46 -7.28 -4.48
C ASP A 204 -16.75 -7.23 -2.96
N SER A 205 -16.03 -8.02 -2.18
CA SER A 205 -16.08 -8.04 -0.72
C SER A 205 -15.75 -6.68 -0.05
N TRP A 206 -15.08 -5.76 -0.75
CA TRP A 206 -14.83 -4.41 -0.24
C TRP A 206 -16.10 -3.58 -0.03
N ALA A 207 -17.22 -3.96 -0.67
CA ALA A 207 -18.54 -3.34 -0.42
C ALA A 207 -19.00 -3.50 1.04
N ASP A 208 -18.50 -4.50 1.77
CA ASP A 208 -18.77 -4.70 3.18
C ASP A 208 -18.01 -3.67 4.06
N CYS A 209 -16.87 -3.17 3.56
CA CYS A 209 -15.99 -2.23 4.26
C CYS A 209 -16.36 -0.75 4.07
N GLY A 210 -17.22 -0.40 3.12
CA GLY A 210 -17.60 0.99 2.83
C GLY A 210 -18.39 1.15 1.55
N GLU A 211 -18.66 2.40 1.16
CA GLU A 211 -19.15 2.72 -0.17
C GLU A 211 -18.03 2.48 -1.18
N THR A 212 -18.19 1.50 -2.07
CA THR A 212 -17.11 1.04 -2.94
C THR A 212 -17.42 1.23 -4.42
N THR A 213 -16.51 1.90 -5.12
CA THR A 213 -16.47 1.98 -6.59
C THR A 213 -15.45 0.96 -7.10
N PHE A 214 -15.88 0.10 -8.03
CA PHE A 214 -15.00 -0.89 -8.65
C PHE A 214 -14.52 -0.39 -10.00
N ARG A 215 -13.20 -0.47 -10.24
CA ARG A 215 -12.59 -0.14 -11.52
C ARG A 215 -11.73 -1.32 -11.97
N LEU A 216 -11.86 -1.70 -13.24
CA LEU A 216 -11.03 -2.71 -13.88
C LEU A 216 -10.02 -2.00 -14.77
N LEU A 217 -8.73 -2.15 -14.47
CA LEU A 217 -7.62 -1.59 -15.20
C LEU A 217 -7.00 -2.65 -16.11
N GLU A 218 -6.32 -2.23 -17.17
CA GLU A 218 -5.68 -3.14 -18.13
C GLU A 218 -4.26 -3.51 -17.65
N GLY A 219 -3.95 -4.80 -17.60
CA GLY A 219 -2.62 -5.33 -17.39
C GLY A 219 -2.47 -6.35 -16.28
N PRO A 220 -1.23 -6.85 -16.10
CA PRO A 220 -0.88 -7.82 -15.07
C PRO A 220 -0.69 -7.16 -13.69
N HIS A 221 -0.55 -7.99 -12.65
CA HIS A 221 -0.39 -7.60 -11.24
C HIS A 221 0.63 -6.46 -11.01
N TYR A 222 1.80 -6.51 -11.62
CA TYR A 222 2.87 -5.53 -11.43
C TYR A 222 2.77 -4.27 -12.29
N ARG A 223 1.73 -4.15 -13.14
CA ARG A 223 1.55 -2.99 -14.03
C ARG A 223 1.50 -1.66 -13.28
N PHE A 224 0.97 -1.65 -12.06
CA PHE A 224 0.87 -0.45 -11.22
C PHE A 224 2.23 0.22 -10.97
N MET A 225 3.35 -0.55 -10.93
CA MET A 225 4.70 0.00 -10.70
C MET A 225 5.15 0.99 -11.78
N GLU A 226 4.55 0.92 -12.96
CA GLU A 226 4.87 1.80 -14.08
C GLU A 226 4.04 3.09 -14.10
N ALA A 227 3.13 3.28 -13.14
CA ALA A 227 2.22 4.42 -13.09
C ALA A 227 1.42 4.60 -14.39
N PRO A 228 0.67 3.59 -14.87
CA PRO A 228 -0.07 3.69 -16.11
C PRO A 228 -1.16 4.77 -16.03
N ASP A 229 -1.46 5.41 -17.16
CA ASP A 229 -2.35 6.58 -17.22
C ASP A 229 -3.74 6.31 -16.65
N ASP A 230 -4.32 5.13 -16.87
CA ASP A 230 -5.63 4.72 -16.35
C ASP A 230 -5.66 4.63 -14.81
N LEU A 231 -4.54 4.22 -14.19
CA LEU A 231 -4.38 4.25 -12.73
C LEU A 231 -4.26 5.69 -12.23
N LEU A 232 -3.45 6.52 -12.89
CA LEU A 232 -3.28 7.92 -12.50
C LEU A 232 -4.59 8.71 -12.67
N ASP A 233 -5.34 8.46 -13.73
CA ASP A 233 -6.67 9.05 -13.98
C ASP A 233 -7.68 8.65 -12.91
N ALA A 234 -7.62 7.41 -12.39
CA ALA A 234 -8.45 6.97 -11.28
C ALA A 234 -8.18 7.80 -10.01
N PHE A 235 -6.91 8.11 -9.72
CA PHE A 235 -6.57 8.96 -8.58
C PHE A 235 -7.10 10.39 -8.76
N VAL A 236 -6.92 10.99 -9.93
CA VAL A 236 -7.42 12.34 -10.23
C VAL A 236 -8.94 12.38 -10.11
N THR A 237 -9.62 11.42 -10.73
CA THR A 237 -11.09 11.40 -10.76
C THR A 237 -11.70 11.23 -9.38
N ASP A 238 -11.11 10.39 -8.53
CA ASP A 238 -11.74 9.95 -7.29
C ASP A 238 -11.22 10.71 -6.06
N LEU A 239 -10.09 11.43 -6.15
CA LEU A 239 -9.53 12.19 -5.04
C LEU A 239 -9.80 13.70 -5.15
N THR A 240 -10.03 14.22 -6.34
CA THR A 240 -10.46 15.62 -6.53
C THR A 240 -11.96 15.74 -6.26
N VAL A 241 -12.29 16.51 -5.26
CA VAL A 241 -13.67 16.89 -4.90
C VAL A 241 -14.06 18.16 -5.62
#